data_e1276970ad30f43d521d280e785b9804
#
_entry.id   e1276970ad30f43d521d280e785b9804
#
_cell.length_a   1.000
_cell.length_b   1.000
_cell.length_c   1.000
_cell.angle_alpha   90.00
_cell.angle_beta   90.00
_cell.angle_gamma   90.00
#
_symmetry.space_group_name_H-M   'P 1'
#
loop_
_entity.id
_entity.type
_entity.pdbx_description
1 polymer ?
#
loop_
_entity_poly.entity_id
_entity_poly.type
_entity_poly.pdbx_seq_one_letter_code
_entity_poly.pdbx_strand_id
1 'polypeptide(L)'
;MELLSRVATELTHAIAASLGLPEDQFDDAFVDAPHWFGKLIRYVGLDADGLDVQGVGPHADYGFLTLLLQDGAGGLQARPPRMTEWVDIPPIEDALVINVGEMLEVATHGYLVSPVHRVLPCAPGTTRQSIAFFWSPRLDATLRPVPLTPELAAHAPGVTETEYNPVLPRFGDNALKGWFRSHPEVAARHHADLLDSLLIKGGHE
;
A
#
# COMPACT_ATOMS: atom_id res chain seq x y z
N MET A 1 -13.59 11.07 7.17
CA MET A 1 -12.13 11.02 6.98
C MET A 1 -11.39 11.25 8.31
N GLU A 2 -11.79 12.24 9.10
CA GLU A 2 -11.19 12.55 10.41
C GLU A 2 -11.14 11.33 11.37
N LEU A 3 -12.21 10.54 11.43
CA LEU A 3 -12.22 9.31 12.22
C LEU A 3 -11.17 8.30 11.75
N LEU A 4 -11.05 8.10 10.42
CA LEU A 4 -10.07 7.15 9.88
C LEU A 4 -8.62 7.62 10.08
N SER A 5 -8.36 8.95 10.03
CA SER A 5 -7.06 9.50 10.37
C SER A 5 -6.69 9.22 11.83
N ARG A 6 -7.65 9.41 12.76
CA ARG A 6 -7.43 9.09 14.19
C ARG A 6 -7.14 7.60 14.39
N VAL A 7 -7.92 6.72 13.77
CA VAL A 7 -7.69 5.27 13.84
C VAL A 7 -6.31 4.91 13.27
N ALA A 8 -5.91 5.51 12.15
CA ALA A 8 -4.60 5.27 11.56
C ALA A 8 -3.44 5.78 12.44
N THR A 9 -3.61 6.92 13.12
CA THR A 9 -2.63 7.42 14.11
C THR A 9 -2.50 6.44 15.27
N GLU A 10 -3.60 6.02 15.87
CA GLU A 10 -3.57 5.05 16.98
C GLU A 10 -2.92 3.70 16.57
N LEU A 11 -3.20 3.25 15.35
CA LEU A 11 -2.53 2.06 14.80
C LEU A 11 -1.03 2.28 14.59
N THR A 12 -0.63 3.47 14.16
CA THR A 12 0.80 3.83 14.01
C THR A 12 1.51 3.78 15.35
N HIS A 13 0.90 4.33 16.41
CA HIS A 13 1.42 4.28 17.79
C HIS A 13 1.49 2.84 18.31
N ALA A 14 0.43 2.05 18.12
CA ALA A 14 0.41 0.65 18.52
C ALA A 14 1.48 -0.19 17.81
N ILE A 15 1.74 0.08 16.54
CA ILE A 15 2.84 -0.55 15.78
C ILE A 15 4.18 -0.16 16.38
N ALA A 16 4.44 1.12 16.65
CA ALA A 16 5.68 1.57 17.29
C ALA A 16 5.90 0.85 18.63
N ALA A 17 4.88 0.84 19.50
CA ALA A 17 4.93 0.13 20.78
C ALA A 17 5.20 -1.37 20.63
N SER A 18 4.59 -2.04 19.63
CA SER A 18 4.80 -3.46 19.35
C SER A 18 6.22 -3.80 18.90
N LEU A 19 6.93 -2.82 18.35
CA LEU A 19 8.34 -2.93 17.96
C LEU A 19 9.30 -2.58 19.11
N GLY A 20 8.78 -2.27 20.32
CA GLY A 20 9.57 -1.84 21.45
C GLY A 20 10.10 -0.40 21.34
N LEU A 21 9.49 0.41 20.51
CA LEU A 21 9.82 1.81 20.26
C LEU A 21 8.91 2.75 21.09
N PRO A 22 9.29 4.03 21.27
CA PRO A 22 8.38 5.04 21.75
C PRO A 22 7.13 5.11 20.87
N GLU A 23 5.95 5.30 21.46
CA GLU A 23 4.68 5.34 20.71
C GLU A 23 4.69 6.45 19.65
N ASP A 24 5.33 7.58 19.92
CA ASP A 24 5.48 8.74 19.05
C ASP A 24 6.63 8.63 18.01
N GLN A 25 7.25 7.46 17.88
CA GLN A 25 8.42 7.21 17.02
C GLN A 25 8.26 7.73 15.60
N PHE A 26 7.05 7.69 15.05
CA PHE A 26 6.77 8.07 13.68
C PHE A 26 6.11 9.44 13.54
N ASP A 27 5.74 10.11 14.65
CA ASP A 27 4.91 11.32 14.62
C ASP A 27 5.52 12.45 13.80
N ASP A 28 6.82 12.65 13.88
CA ASP A 28 7.52 13.68 13.10
C ASP A 28 7.30 13.54 11.58
N ALA A 29 7.05 12.32 11.10
CA ALA A 29 6.78 12.10 9.69
C ALA A 29 5.35 12.45 9.28
N PHE A 30 4.42 12.57 10.25
CA PHE A 30 3.00 12.80 10.03
C PHE A 30 2.51 14.18 10.52
N VAL A 31 3.32 14.89 11.32
CA VAL A 31 2.94 16.18 11.89
C VAL A 31 2.61 17.21 10.80
N ASP A 32 1.65 18.09 11.08
CA ASP A 32 1.16 19.22 10.28
C ASP A 32 0.42 18.84 8.97
N ALA A 33 0.93 17.92 8.16
CA ALA A 33 0.33 17.62 6.85
C ALA A 33 0.54 16.17 6.42
N PRO A 34 0.01 15.18 7.13
CA PRO A 34 0.07 13.79 6.66
C PRO A 34 -0.64 13.69 5.30
N HIS A 35 -0.06 12.90 4.43
CA HIS A 35 -0.68 12.64 3.14
C HIS A 35 -1.69 11.52 3.27
N TRP A 36 -2.94 11.82 3.02
CA TRP A 36 -3.98 10.80 2.97
C TRP A 36 -4.94 11.03 1.80
N PHE A 37 -5.49 9.96 1.29
CA PHE A 37 -6.58 10.03 0.33
C PHE A 37 -7.49 8.81 0.46
N GLY A 38 -8.73 8.96 0.01
CA GLY A 38 -9.72 7.90 -0.02
C GLY A 38 -10.12 7.55 -1.44
N LYS A 39 -10.26 6.25 -1.71
CA LYS A 39 -10.85 5.75 -2.97
C LYS A 39 -12.16 5.03 -2.67
N LEU A 40 -13.23 5.46 -3.32
CA LEU A 40 -14.48 4.72 -3.41
C LEU A 40 -14.44 3.93 -4.71
N ILE A 41 -14.46 2.61 -4.62
CA ILE A 41 -14.26 1.74 -5.78
C ILE A 41 -15.49 0.85 -5.94
N ARG A 42 -16.00 0.81 -7.16
CA ARG A 42 -17.05 -0.11 -7.57
C ARG A 42 -16.55 -0.99 -8.70
N TYR A 43 -16.56 -2.28 -8.47
CA TYR A 43 -16.27 -3.29 -9.47
C TYR A 43 -17.58 -3.83 -10.02
N VAL A 44 -17.70 -3.96 -11.31
CA VAL A 44 -18.88 -4.47 -11.98
C VAL A 44 -18.50 -5.72 -12.75
N GLY A 45 -19.18 -6.83 -12.47
CA GLY A 45 -19.07 -8.05 -13.26
C GLY A 45 -19.73 -7.86 -14.60
N LEU A 46 -18.96 -7.91 -15.67
CA LEU A 46 -19.46 -7.83 -17.05
C LEU A 46 -19.75 -9.23 -17.58
N ASP A 47 -20.75 -9.33 -18.47
CA ASP A 47 -21.02 -10.56 -19.20
C ASP A 47 -19.84 -10.92 -20.10
N ALA A 48 -19.51 -12.20 -20.13
CA ALA A 48 -18.26 -12.72 -20.66
C ALA A 48 -18.21 -12.79 -22.19
N ASP A 49 -18.27 -11.67 -22.88
CA ASP A 49 -17.86 -11.59 -24.28
C ASP A 49 -16.43 -11.05 -24.42
N GLY A 50 -15.47 -11.77 -23.80
CA GLY A 50 -14.07 -11.69 -24.20
C GLY A 50 -13.24 -10.50 -23.67
N LEU A 51 -13.71 -9.73 -22.71
CA LEU A 51 -12.88 -8.74 -22.00
C LEU A 51 -12.37 -9.35 -20.71
N ASP A 52 -11.06 -9.35 -20.58
CA ASP A 52 -10.34 -9.72 -19.34
C ASP A 52 -10.63 -8.64 -18.29
N VAL A 53 -11.79 -8.76 -17.61
CA VAL A 53 -12.25 -7.77 -16.64
C VAL A 53 -11.55 -8.06 -15.33
N GLN A 54 -10.33 -7.59 -15.20
CA GLN A 54 -9.58 -7.67 -13.97
C GLN A 54 -10.12 -6.69 -12.94
N GLY A 55 -10.28 -7.09 -11.69
CA GLY A 55 -10.61 -6.20 -10.59
C GLY A 55 -9.46 -5.22 -10.34
N VAL A 56 -8.50 -5.60 -9.50
CA VAL A 56 -7.20 -4.91 -9.36
C VAL A 56 -6.11 -5.96 -9.42
N GLY A 57 -5.13 -5.72 -10.30
CA GLY A 57 -3.97 -6.59 -10.46
C GLY A 57 -3.10 -6.68 -9.20
N PRO A 58 -2.21 -7.68 -9.13
CA PRO A 58 -1.28 -7.81 -8.02
C PRO A 58 -0.42 -6.55 -7.84
N HIS A 59 -0.42 -5.98 -6.62
CA HIS A 59 0.37 -4.81 -6.26
C HIS A 59 0.62 -4.77 -4.75
N ALA A 60 1.57 -3.96 -4.34
CA ALA A 60 1.78 -3.54 -2.95
C ALA A 60 1.45 -2.06 -2.83
N ASP A 61 0.98 -1.63 -1.65
CA ASP A 61 0.72 -0.22 -1.39
C ASP A 61 2.01 0.51 -1.05
N TYR A 62 2.23 1.64 -1.68
CA TYR A 62 3.46 2.45 -1.48
C TYR A 62 3.41 3.36 -0.24
N GLY A 63 2.26 3.46 0.45
CA GLY A 63 2.08 4.28 1.64
C GLY A 63 2.62 3.66 2.92
N PHE A 64 2.06 4.08 4.06
CA PHE A 64 2.43 3.57 5.39
C PHE A 64 1.42 2.53 5.89
N LEU A 65 0.12 2.89 5.92
CA LEU A 65 -1.00 2.00 6.24
C LEU A 65 -2.14 2.19 5.25
N THR A 66 -2.84 1.11 4.97
CA THR A 66 -4.13 1.13 4.25
C THR A 66 -5.21 0.56 5.15
N LEU A 67 -6.32 1.29 5.28
CA LEU A 67 -7.53 0.87 5.98
C LEU A 67 -8.61 0.65 4.91
N LEU A 68 -9.06 -0.59 4.76
CA LEU A 68 -10.01 -0.97 3.72
C LEU A 68 -11.32 -1.45 4.34
N LEU A 69 -12.41 -0.78 4.01
CA LEU A 69 -13.77 -1.27 4.19
C LEU A 69 -14.22 -1.96 2.90
N GLN A 70 -14.65 -3.19 2.99
CA GLN A 70 -15.23 -3.93 1.86
C GLN A 70 -16.67 -4.36 2.15
N ASP A 71 -17.45 -4.50 1.08
CA ASP A 71 -18.80 -5.09 1.17
C ASP A 71 -18.72 -6.63 1.32
N GLY A 72 -19.87 -7.29 1.36
CA GLY A 72 -19.97 -8.74 1.51
C GLY A 72 -19.61 -9.57 0.28
N ALA A 73 -19.21 -8.94 -0.85
CA ALA A 73 -18.99 -9.67 -2.10
C ALA A 73 -17.69 -10.52 -2.14
N GLY A 74 -16.72 -10.21 -1.27
CA GLY A 74 -15.42 -10.93 -1.26
C GLY A 74 -14.49 -10.56 -2.41
N GLY A 75 -13.63 -11.49 -2.83
CA GLY A 75 -12.73 -11.34 -3.97
C GLY A 75 -11.40 -10.62 -3.67
N LEU A 76 -11.18 -10.10 -2.45
CA LEU A 76 -9.87 -9.64 -2.03
C LEU A 76 -8.98 -10.84 -1.71
N GLN A 77 -7.78 -10.85 -2.25
CA GLN A 77 -6.75 -11.84 -1.96
C GLN A 77 -5.44 -11.16 -1.61
N ALA A 78 -4.71 -11.73 -0.68
CA ALA A 78 -3.35 -11.33 -0.35
C ALA A 78 -2.39 -12.51 -0.50
N ARG A 79 -1.14 -12.20 -0.77
CA ARG A 79 -0.04 -13.17 -0.75
C ARG A 79 0.89 -12.78 0.40
N PRO A 80 0.80 -13.46 1.54
CA PRO A 80 1.65 -13.19 2.69
C PRO A 80 3.14 -13.32 2.32
N PRO A 81 4.02 -12.61 3.01
CA PRO A 81 5.46 -12.75 2.82
C PRO A 81 5.90 -14.20 2.93
N ARG A 82 6.80 -14.63 2.06
CA ARG A 82 7.35 -16.01 2.00
C ARG A 82 6.35 -17.09 1.57
N MET A 83 5.13 -16.73 1.21
CA MET A 83 4.16 -17.64 0.60
C MET A 83 4.07 -17.42 -0.90
N THR A 84 3.85 -18.50 -1.65
CA THR A 84 3.62 -18.45 -3.10
C THR A 84 2.14 -18.41 -3.45
N GLU A 85 1.30 -18.86 -2.52
CA GLU A 85 -0.13 -19.01 -2.72
C GLU A 85 -0.91 -17.75 -2.30
N TRP A 86 -2.02 -17.51 -3.00
CA TRP A 86 -2.96 -16.46 -2.66
C TRP A 86 -3.91 -16.94 -1.57
N VAL A 87 -4.14 -16.09 -0.59
CA VAL A 87 -5.06 -16.32 0.52
C VAL A 87 -6.23 -15.36 0.37
N ASP A 88 -7.45 -15.90 0.44
CA ASP A 88 -8.66 -15.08 0.46
C ASP A 88 -8.75 -14.28 1.76
N ILE A 89 -9.11 -13.00 1.63
CA ILE A 89 -9.40 -12.12 2.75
C ILE A 89 -10.93 -11.89 2.78
N PRO A 90 -11.67 -12.74 3.50
CA PRO A 90 -13.11 -12.66 3.51
C PRO A 90 -13.59 -11.37 4.19
N PRO A 91 -14.71 -10.81 3.75
CA PRO A 91 -15.33 -9.69 4.45
C PRO A 91 -15.81 -10.13 5.84
N ILE A 92 -15.56 -9.29 6.83
CA ILE A 92 -16.04 -9.43 8.19
C ILE A 92 -16.91 -8.21 8.48
N GLU A 93 -18.12 -8.43 8.97
CA GLU A 93 -19.04 -7.35 9.33
C GLU A 93 -18.41 -6.43 10.38
N ASP A 94 -18.61 -5.13 10.23
CA ASP A 94 -18.08 -4.09 11.14
C ASP A 94 -16.55 -4.09 11.32
N ALA A 95 -15.80 -4.67 10.38
CA ALA A 95 -14.35 -4.71 10.43
C ALA A 95 -13.69 -4.00 9.24
N LEU A 96 -12.50 -3.46 9.48
CA LEU A 96 -11.60 -2.98 8.46
C LEU A 96 -10.49 -4.00 8.22
N VAL A 97 -10.13 -4.19 6.97
CA VAL A 97 -8.85 -4.85 6.63
C VAL A 97 -7.75 -3.81 6.74
N ILE A 98 -6.69 -4.15 7.48
CA ILE A 98 -5.53 -3.28 7.63
C ILE A 98 -4.34 -3.97 6.97
N ASN A 99 -3.62 -3.25 6.12
CA ASN A 99 -2.33 -3.70 5.61
C ASN A 99 -1.26 -2.61 5.73
N VAL A 100 -0.03 -3.05 5.91
CA VAL A 100 1.15 -2.18 5.88
C VAL A 100 1.51 -1.86 4.44
N GLY A 101 2.13 -0.71 4.22
CA GLY A 101 2.68 -0.30 2.93
C GLY A 101 4.21 -0.31 2.91
N GLU A 102 4.79 -0.09 1.73
CA GLU A 102 6.23 -0.12 1.49
C GLU A 102 7.01 0.85 2.39
N MET A 103 6.43 2.01 2.77
CA MET A 103 7.13 2.95 3.66
C MET A 103 7.29 2.41 5.09
N LEU A 104 6.33 1.64 5.60
CA LEU A 104 6.48 0.97 6.89
C LEU A 104 7.44 -0.22 6.79
N GLU A 105 7.48 -0.89 5.64
CA GLU A 105 8.49 -1.92 5.36
C GLU A 105 9.91 -1.32 5.39
N VAL A 106 10.13 -0.16 4.76
CA VAL A 106 11.41 0.58 4.85
C VAL A 106 11.73 0.92 6.30
N ALA A 107 10.78 1.51 7.02
CA ALA A 107 10.99 1.94 8.41
C ALA A 107 11.34 0.77 9.33
N THR A 108 10.87 -0.43 9.04
CA THR A 108 11.14 -1.64 9.85
C THR A 108 12.19 -2.56 9.23
N HIS A 109 12.90 -2.08 8.21
CA HIS A 109 13.95 -2.85 7.52
C HIS A 109 13.46 -4.23 7.03
N GLY A 110 12.20 -4.31 6.58
CA GLY A 110 11.57 -5.53 6.11
C GLY A 110 11.09 -6.48 7.21
N TYR A 111 11.05 -6.04 8.48
CA TYR A 111 10.41 -6.83 9.54
C TYR A 111 8.90 -6.92 9.32
N LEU A 112 8.24 -5.78 9.08
CA LEU A 112 6.89 -5.70 8.57
C LEU A 112 6.96 -5.57 7.04
N VAL A 113 6.40 -6.53 6.33
CA VAL A 113 6.47 -6.58 4.86
C VAL A 113 5.13 -6.16 4.27
N SER A 114 5.17 -5.28 3.27
CA SER A 114 3.98 -4.89 2.52
C SER A 114 3.46 -6.08 1.70
N PRO A 115 2.25 -6.61 1.99
CA PRO A 115 1.77 -7.79 1.30
C PRO A 115 1.33 -7.45 -0.12
N VAL A 116 1.74 -8.26 -1.08
CA VAL A 116 1.16 -8.19 -2.43
C VAL A 116 -0.30 -8.64 -2.34
N HIS A 117 -1.21 -7.84 -2.87
CA HIS A 117 -2.63 -8.14 -2.85
C HIS A 117 -3.30 -7.83 -4.19
N ARG A 118 -4.48 -8.41 -4.41
CA ARG A 118 -5.26 -8.25 -5.64
C ARG A 118 -6.76 -8.33 -5.35
N VAL A 119 -7.56 -7.88 -6.29
CA VAL A 119 -9.01 -8.10 -6.28
C VAL A 119 -9.38 -8.90 -7.52
N LEU A 120 -10.06 -10.02 -7.30
CA LEU A 120 -10.58 -10.86 -8.39
C LEU A 120 -11.71 -10.15 -9.14
N PRO A 121 -11.91 -10.48 -10.41
CA PRO A 121 -13.08 -10.03 -11.15
C PRO A 121 -14.38 -10.43 -10.47
N CYS A 122 -15.39 -9.57 -10.52
CA CYS A 122 -16.73 -9.93 -10.08
C CYS A 122 -17.38 -10.90 -11.06
N ALA A 123 -18.21 -11.81 -10.56
CA ALA A 123 -19.04 -12.65 -11.42
C ALA A 123 -20.01 -11.78 -12.23
N PRO A 124 -20.39 -12.19 -13.47
CA PRO A 124 -21.36 -11.49 -14.30
C PRO A 124 -22.64 -11.13 -13.53
N GLY A 125 -23.13 -9.91 -13.72
CA GLY A 125 -24.33 -9.40 -13.06
C GLY A 125 -24.17 -9.08 -11.57
N THR A 126 -22.95 -9.22 -11.00
CA THR A 126 -22.67 -8.87 -9.62
C THR A 126 -21.84 -7.58 -9.52
N THR A 127 -21.81 -6.99 -8.34
CA THR A 127 -20.96 -5.83 -8.04
C THR A 127 -20.27 -6.02 -6.71
N ARG A 128 -19.06 -5.46 -6.60
CA ARG A 128 -18.32 -5.31 -5.36
C ARG A 128 -18.04 -3.84 -5.12
N GLN A 129 -18.14 -3.40 -3.88
CA GLN A 129 -17.78 -2.05 -3.47
C GLN A 129 -16.76 -2.08 -2.35
N SER A 130 -15.84 -1.12 -2.37
CA SER A 130 -14.90 -0.94 -1.28
C SER A 130 -14.54 0.54 -1.11
N ILE A 131 -14.13 0.89 0.11
CA ILE A 131 -13.58 2.20 0.45
C ILE A 131 -12.20 1.95 1.00
N ALA A 132 -11.18 2.42 0.29
CA ALA A 132 -9.81 2.37 0.76
C ALA A 132 -9.38 3.73 1.26
N PHE A 133 -8.82 3.78 2.47
CA PHE A 133 -8.20 4.96 3.05
C PHE A 133 -6.70 4.71 3.18
N PHE A 134 -5.92 5.50 2.46
CA PHE A 134 -4.47 5.41 2.44
C PHE A 134 -3.90 6.47 3.39
N TRP A 135 -3.15 6.01 4.38
CA TRP A 135 -2.48 6.82 5.39
C TRP A 135 -0.99 6.79 5.16
N SER A 136 -0.39 7.98 5.02
CA SER A 136 1.01 8.10 4.62
C SER A 136 1.67 9.30 5.27
N PRO A 137 3.00 9.30 5.40
CA PRO A 137 3.76 10.44 5.88
C PRO A 137 3.55 11.67 4.99
N ARG A 138 4.04 12.82 5.43
CA ARG A 138 4.15 14.01 4.57
C ARG A 138 4.95 13.69 3.32
N LEU A 139 4.65 14.36 2.22
CA LEU A 139 5.34 14.13 0.95
C LEU A 139 6.86 14.43 1.00
N ASP A 140 7.28 15.31 1.88
CA ASP A 140 8.69 15.65 2.10
C ASP A 140 9.37 14.77 3.16
N ALA A 141 8.62 13.93 3.86
CA ALA A 141 9.15 13.05 4.90
C ALA A 141 10.08 11.99 4.29
N THR A 142 11.20 11.78 4.99
CA THR A 142 12.15 10.71 4.68
C THR A 142 12.11 9.72 5.84
N LEU A 143 11.68 8.50 5.57
CA LEU A 143 11.71 7.43 6.56
C LEU A 143 13.05 6.71 6.51
N ARG A 144 13.60 6.50 7.70
CA ARG A 144 14.82 5.72 7.91
C ARG A 144 14.49 4.50 8.74
N PRO A 145 15.24 3.40 8.58
CA PRO A 145 15.06 2.24 9.44
C PRO A 145 15.19 2.62 10.91
N VAL A 146 14.21 2.18 11.71
CA VAL A 146 14.20 2.35 13.18
C VAL A 146 15.08 1.29 13.82
N PRO A 147 15.61 1.55 15.04
CA PRO A 147 16.38 0.56 15.78
C PRO A 147 15.45 -0.56 16.29
N LEU A 148 15.52 -1.73 15.69
CA LEU A 148 14.82 -2.92 16.18
C LEU A 148 15.64 -3.61 17.27
N THR A 149 14.96 -4.32 18.16
CA THR A 149 15.66 -5.20 19.11
C THR A 149 16.40 -6.32 18.35
N PRO A 150 17.47 -6.93 18.91
CA PRO A 150 18.18 -8.02 18.23
C PRO A 150 17.27 -9.17 17.79
N GLU A 151 16.23 -9.48 18.57
CA GLU A 151 15.27 -10.53 18.28
C GLU A 151 14.44 -10.19 17.05
N LEU A 152 13.93 -8.96 16.94
CA LEU A 152 13.16 -8.49 15.77
C LEU A 152 14.06 -8.33 14.55
N ALA A 153 15.25 -7.77 14.73
CA ALA A 153 16.22 -7.58 13.66
C ALA A 153 16.65 -8.91 12.99
N ALA A 154 16.74 -9.99 13.77
CA ALA A 154 17.02 -11.32 13.24
C ALA A 154 15.95 -11.84 12.26
N HIS A 155 14.74 -11.27 12.31
CA HIS A 155 13.63 -11.59 11.42
C HIS A 155 13.37 -10.53 10.34
N ALA A 156 14.19 -9.51 10.27
CA ALA A 156 14.11 -8.43 9.27
C ALA A 156 15.04 -8.72 8.08
N PRO A 157 14.53 -9.30 6.97
CA PRO A 157 15.36 -9.75 5.85
C PRO A 157 15.87 -8.60 4.97
N GLY A 158 15.46 -7.38 5.24
CA GLY A 158 15.64 -6.23 4.36
C GLY A 158 14.37 -5.91 3.57
N VAL A 159 14.38 -4.77 2.91
CA VAL A 159 13.26 -4.29 2.10
C VAL A 159 13.10 -5.13 0.83
N THR A 160 11.87 -5.42 0.45
CA THR A 160 11.57 -6.16 -0.80
C THR A 160 11.70 -5.21 -1.99
N GLU A 161 12.90 -5.06 -2.49
CA GLU A 161 13.17 -4.27 -3.69
C GLU A 161 13.30 -5.14 -4.92
N THR A 162 12.84 -4.62 -6.05
CA THR A 162 13.13 -5.17 -7.37
C THR A 162 13.73 -4.10 -8.26
N GLU A 163 14.46 -4.50 -9.29
CA GLU A 163 15.00 -3.58 -10.30
C GLU A 163 13.91 -2.65 -10.89
N TYR A 164 12.69 -3.17 -10.98
CA TYR A 164 11.53 -2.44 -11.54
C TYR A 164 10.73 -1.66 -10.49
N ASN A 165 10.99 -1.88 -9.20
CA ASN A 165 10.30 -1.18 -8.11
C ASN A 165 11.26 -0.85 -6.97
N PRO A 166 12.21 0.08 -7.17
CA PRO A 166 13.02 0.58 -6.07
C PRO A 166 12.14 1.31 -5.08
N VAL A 167 12.35 1.05 -3.79
CA VAL A 167 11.68 1.79 -2.72
C VAL A 167 12.57 2.95 -2.30
N LEU A 168 12.06 4.17 -2.46
CA LEU A 168 12.80 5.40 -2.20
C LEU A 168 12.59 5.86 -0.75
N PRO A 169 13.62 6.40 -0.06
CA PRO A 169 13.48 6.81 1.35
C PRO A 169 12.48 7.94 1.56
N ARG A 170 12.35 8.86 0.59
CA ARG A 170 11.41 9.97 0.64
C ARG A 170 10.05 9.52 0.13
N PHE A 171 9.01 9.74 0.95
CA PHE A 171 7.67 9.28 0.60
C PHE A 171 7.13 9.90 -0.70
N GLY A 172 7.31 11.20 -0.90
CA GLY A 172 6.81 11.89 -2.11
C GLY A 172 7.36 11.32 -3.41
N ASP A 173 8.58 10.81 -3.41
CA ASP A 173 9.19 10.20 -4.59
C ASP A 173 8.53 8.83 -4.90
N ASN A 174 8.19 8.06 -3.87
CA ASN A 174 7.40 6.82 -4.05
C ASN A 174 5.98 7.11 -4.52
N ALA A 175 5.34 8.14 -3.96
CA ALA A 175 4.00 8.55 -4.38
C ALA A 175 3.99 8.99 -5.85
N LEU A 176 4.97 9.79 -6.26
CA LEU A 176 5.12 10.25 -7.65
C LEU A 176 5.41 9.08 -8.61
N LYS A 177 6.30 8.16 -8.21
CA LYS A 177 6.58 6.91 -8.94
C LYS A 177 5.30 6.09 -9.15
N GLY A 178 4.51 5.89 -8.09
CA GLY A 178 3.23 5.17 -8.15
C GLY A 178 2.22 5.87 -9.08
N TRP A 179 2.17 7.20 -9.03
CA TRP A 179 1.31 7.98 -9.89
C TRP A 179 1.71 7.86 -11.38
N PHE A 180 3.00 7.93 -11.70
CA PHE A 180 3.49 7.77 -13.07
C PHE A 180 3.13 6.41 -13.67
N ARG A 181 3.25 5.34 -12.89
CA ARG A 181 2.84 3.99 -13.31
C ARG A 181 1.35 3.87 -13.58
N SER A 182 0.53 4.56 -12.78
CA SER A 182 -0.92 4.56 -12.97
C SER A 182 -1.38 5.43 -14.14
N HIS A 183 -0.54 6.39 -14.58
CA HIS A 183 -0.88 7.37 -15.62
C HIS A 183 0.29 7.57 -16.60
N PRO A 184 0.73 6.50 -17.30
CA PRO A 184 1.96 6.54 -18.10
C PRO A 184 1.92 7.56 -19.24
N GLU A 185 0.77 7.72 -19.90
CA GLU A 185 0.63 8.70 -20.98
C GLU A 185 0.74 10.15 -20.49
N VAL A 186 0.16 10.44 -19.32
CA VAL A 186 0.24 11.77 -18.70
C VAL A 186 1.66 12.04 -18.22
N ALA A 187 2.30 11.04 -17.62
CA ALA A 187 3.70 11.13 -17.19
C ALA A 187 4.62 11.42 -18.37
N ALA A 188 4.50 10.68 -19.48
CA ALA A 188 5.29 10.90 -20.68
C ALA A 188 5.07 12.28 -21.32
N ARG A 189 3.83 12.78 -21.27
CA ARG A 189 3.47 14.07 -21.89
C ARG A 189 3.93 15.29 -21.08
N HIS A 190 3.86 15.22 -19.75
CA HIS A 190 4.00 16.37 -18.89
C HIS A 190 5.19 16.32 -17.92
N HIS A 191 5.82 15.15 -17.76
CA HIS A 191 6.86 14.90 -16.77
C HIS A 191 7.98 13.98 -17.32
N ALA A 192 8.25 14.06 -18.62
CA ALA A 192 9.28 13.23 -19.27
C ALA A 192 10.67 13.43 -18.64
N ASP A 193 10.97 14.62 -18.14
CA ASP A 193 12.22 14.96 -17.45
C ASP A 193 12.40 14.25 -16.10
N LEU A 194 11.29 13.87 -15.45
CA LEU A 194 11.30 13.18 -14.16
C LEU A 194 11.31 11.66 -14.29
N LEU A 195 10.86 11.12 -15.41
CA LEU A 195 10.76 9.67 -15.62
C LEU A 195 12.12 8.97 -15.46
N ASP A 196 13.17 9.53 -16.05
CA ASP A 196 14.51 8.98 -15.98
C ASP A 196 15.12 9.12 -14.56
N SER A 197 14.81 10.22 -13.87
CA SER A 197 15.35 10.50 -12.55
C SER A 197 14.77 9.60 -11.45
N LEU A 198 13.54 9.11 -11.63
CA LEU A 198 12.85 8.23 -10.69
C LEU A 198 13.02 6.73 -11.01
N LEU A 199 13.96 6.38 -11.90
CA LEU A 199 14.27 5.00 -12.31
C LEU A 199 13.05 4.23 -12.84
N ILE A 200 12.10 4.93 -13.43
CA ILE A 200 10.97 4.30 -14.11
C ILE A 200 11.45 3.87 -15.51
N LYS A 201 12.35 2.92 -15.57
CA LYS A 201 12.59 2.19 -16.81
C LYS A 201 11.36 1.36 -17.05
N GLY A 202 10.54 1.80 -17.98
CA GLY A 202 9.24 1.27 -18.28
C GLY A 202 9.30 -0.24 -18.52
N GLY A 203 8.56 -0.99 -17.73
CA GLY A 203 8.07 -2.27 -18.14
C GLY A 203 6.95 -2.03 -19.15
N HIS A 204 7.29 -1.95 -20.42
CA HIS A 204 6.40 -2.27 -21.51
C HIS A 204 6.63 -3.75 -21.79
N GLU A 205 5.79 -4.60 -21.24
CA GLU A 205 5.35 -5.88 -21.82
C GLU A 205 3.99 -6.22 -21.23
#